data_1d705df0a6749fea745ac07e85538cf1
#
_entry.id   1d705df0a6749fea745ac07e85538cf1
#
_cell.length_a   1.000
_cell.length_b   1.000
_cell.length_c   1.000
_cell.angle_alpha   90.00
_cell.angle_beta   90.00
_cell.angle_gamma   90.00
#
_symmetry.space_group_name_H-M   'P 1'
#
loop_
_entity.id
_entity.type
_entity.pdbx_description
1 polymer ?
#
loop_
_entity_poly.entity_id
_entity_poly.type
_entity_poly.pdbx_seq_one_letter_code
_entity_poly.pdbx_strand_id
1 'polypeptide(L)'
;PGSHRAVVRRNDLTYDLFGLWIQEANDVVIADNLITGKRDLLSAQRGNGIELYNTTGAQILGNNIGFTRDGIYVDVSHHAVFRDNKMHHLRYGTHYMNSHYNLWENNESYLNRSGLALMEVRNQTVRNNIAWGNTDHGIMLRTIQDSVIENNVVSHNGKGFFIYDAEYNTIRNNLVIDNRVGAHLWAGSYRNKVDGNDFIDNQEQVRYVAARDQPWGERA
;
A
#
# COMPACT_ATOMS: atom_id res chain seq x y z
N PRO A 1 -15.05 -12.42 15.51
CA PRO A 1 -14.21 -13.57 15.17
C PRO A 1 -15.04 -14.74 14.61
N GLY A 2 -14.48 -15.46 13.63
CA GLY A 2 -15.12 -16.68 13.10
C GLY A 2 -16.31 -16.50 12.16
N SER A 3 -16.60 -15.30 11.70
CA SER A 3 -17.67 -15.05 10.72
C SER A 3 -17.16 -15.31 9.28
N HIS A 4 -16.82 -16.57 9.00
CA HIS A 4 -16.33 -16.96 7.68
C HIS A 4 -17.38 -16.70 6.58
N ARG A 5 -16.94 -16.33 5.38
CA ARG A 5 -17.78 -16.06 4.21
C ARG A 5 -18.82 -14.96 4.41
N ALA A 6 -18.61 -14.09 5.41
CA ALA A 6 -19.47 -12.93 5.60
C ALA A 6 -19.36 -11.97 4.40
N VAL A 7 -20.47 -11.34 4.06
CA VAL A 7 -20.56 -10.33 3.00
C VAL A 7 -21.05 -9.02 3.59
N VAL A 8 -20.21 -7.96 3.49
CA VAL A 8 -20.52 -6.60 3.93
C VAL A 8 -20.41 -5.69 2.71
N ARG A 9 -21.54 -5.24 2.19
CA ARG A 9 -21.53 -4.44 0.96
C ARG A 9 -22.58 -3.34 0.92
N ARG A 10 -22.24 -2.25 0.21
CA ARG A 10 -23.14 -1.11 -0.04
C ARG A 10 -23.67 -0.47 1.23
N ASN A 11 -22.82 -0.36 2.24
CA ASN A 11 -23.13 0.35 3.47
C ASN A 11 -22.51 1.74 3.47
N ASP A 12 -23.17 2.66 4.15
CA ASP A 12 -22.61 3.95 4.52
C ASP A 12 -22.18 3.89 6.00
N LEU A 13 -20.87 3.93 6.22
CA LEU A 13 -20.22 3.91 7.52
C LEU A 13 -19.55 5.27 7.75
N THR A 14 -20.37 6.30 7.78
CA THR A 14 -19.92 7.68 7.92
C THR A 14 -19.86 8.11 9.39
N TYR A 15 -18.76 8.79 9.74
CA TYR A 15 -18.50 9.33 11.07
C TYR A 15 -18.26 8.28 12.15
N ASP A 16 -17.74 7.13 11.75
CA ASP A 16 -17.36 6.07 12.69
C ASP A 16 -15.89 6.23 13.17
N LEU A 17 -15.61 5.75 14.38
CA LEU A 17 -14.24 5.71 14.90
C LEU A 17 -13.44 4.66 14.15
N PHE A 18 -13.99 3.46 14.01
CA PHE A 18 -13.52 2.36 13.15
C PHE A 18 -14.63 2.01 12.15
N GLY A 19 -14.26 1.80 10.90
CA GLY A 19 -15.22 1.34 9.91
C GLY A 19 -15.55 -0.15 10.09
N LEU A 20 -14.70 -1.04 9.63
CA LEU A 20 -14.90 -2.49 9.73
C LEU A 20 -13.65 -3.15 10.35
N TRP A 21 -13.87 -3.98 11.37
CA TRP A 21 -12.83 -4.82 11.97
C TRP A 21 -13.16 -6.29 11.74
N ILE A 22 -12.34 -6.94 10.94
CA ILE A 22 -12.46 -8.34 10.57
C ILE A 22 -11.31 -9.12 11.20
N GLN A 23 -11.65 -10.05 12.06
CA GLN A 23 -10.66 -10.84 12.77
C GLN A 23 -11.02 -12.34 12.69
N GLU A 24 -10.02 -13.17 12.40
CA GLU A 24 -10.16 -14.64 12.38
C GLU A 24 -11.34 -15.10 11.51
N ALA A 25 -11.52 -14.50 10.34
CA ALA A 25 -12.63 -14.78 9.46
C ALA A 25 -12.13 -14.94 8.01
N ASN A 26 -12.36 -16.07 7.40
CA ASN A 26 -11.89 -16.40 6.06
C ASN A 26 -12.95 -16.16 4.99
N ASP A 27 -12.51 -15.92 3.75
CA ASP A 27 -13.34 -15.77 2.57
C ASP A 27 -14.42 -14.67 2.71
N VAL A 28 -14.12 -13.62 3.46
CA VAL A 28 -15.02 -12.49 3.63
C VAL A 28 -15.02 -11.60 2.38
N VAL A 29 -16.18 -11.01 2.06
CA VAL A 29 -16.32 -10.04 0.99
C VAL A 29 -16.74 -8.70 1.56
N ILE A 30 -15.92 -7.67 1.38
CA ILE A 30 -16.21 -6.28 1.78
C ILE A 30 -16.23 -5.44 0.50
N ALA A 31 -17.40 -5.04 0.05
CA ALA A 31 -17.55 -4.43 -1.26
C ALA A 31 -18.44 -3.18 -1.28
N ASP A 32 -18.04 -2.20 -2.09
CA ASP A 32 -18.83 -1.01 -2.42
C ASP A 32 -19.32 -0.22 -1.19
N ASN A 33 -18.54 -0.19 -0.10
CA ASN A 33 -18.89 0.58 1.08
C ASN A 33 -18.29 1.98 1.01
N LEU A 34 -19.01 2.96 1.53
CA LEU A 34 -18.51 4.28 1.86
C LEU A 34 -18.10 4.30 3.33
N ILE A 35 -16.85 4.59 3.60
CA ILE A 35 -16.28 4.62 4.96
C ILE A 35 -15.64 5.99 5.19
N THR A 36 -16.18 6.77 6.08
CA THR A 36 -15.66 8.10 6.40
C THR A 36 -15.46 8.26 7.90
N GLY A 37 -14.22 8.49 8.30
CA GLY A 37 -13.86 8.67 9.72
C GLY A 37 -14.28 10.03 10.29
N LYS A 38 -14.04 10.22 11.56
CA LYS A 38 -14.34 11.44 12.32
C LYS A 38 -13.33 12.54 11.99
N ARG A 39 -13.77 13.52 11.19
CA ARG A 39 -12.90 14.63 10.72
C ARG A 39 -12.49 15.60 11.84
N ASP A 40 -13.27 15.69 12.88
CA ASP A 40 -13.04 16.52 14.07
C ASP A 40 -11.96 15.98 15.01
N LEU A 41 -11.55 14.72 14.84
CA LEU A 41 -10.46 14.11 15.58
C LEU A 41 -9.12 14.28 14.84
N LEU A 42 -8.03 14.37 15.59
CA LEU A 42 -6.68 14.25 15.03
C LEU A 42 -6.48 12.85 14.41
N SER A 43 -5.70 12.75 13.36
CA SER A 43 -5.46 11.46 12.68
C SER A 43 -5.02 10.34 13.64
N ALA A 44 -4.20 10.66 14.66
CA ALA A 44 -3.75 9.68 15.64
C ALA A 44 -4.87 9.15 16.58
N GLN A 45 -5.99 9.85 16.65
CA GLN A 45 -7.14 9.49 17.49
C GLN A 45 -8.23 8.72 16.72
N ARG A 46 -8.09 8.65 15.39
CA ARG A 46 -9.01 7.91 14.51
C ARG A 46 -8.61 6.45 14.45
N GLY A 47 -9.58 5.58 14.25
CA GLY A 47 -9.37 4.18 13.91
C GLY A 47 -9.16 3.97 12.41
N ASN A 48 -8.98 2.72 12.00
CA ASN A 48 -8.79 2.33 10.61
C ASN A 48 -10.13 2.22 9.86
N GLY A 49 -10.10 2.36 8.54
CA GLY A 49 -11.28 2.18 7.70
C GLY A 49 -11.71 0.72 7.63
N ILE A 50 -10.85 -0.14 7.10
CA ILE A 50 -11.02 -1.59 7.12
C ILE A 50 -9.78 -2.18 7.79
N GLU A 51 -9.98 -3.05 8.77
CA GLU A 51 -8.91 -3.77 9.44
C GLU A 51 -9.11 -5.28 9.26
N LEU A 52 -8.08 -5.94 8.72
CA LEU A 52 -7.99 -7.38 8.57
C LEU A 52 -6.90 -7.92 9.49
N TYR A 53 -7.27 -8.80 10.40
CA TYR A 53 -6.33 -9.47 11.27
C TYR A 53 -6.57 -10.99 11.27
N ASN A 54 -5.52 -11.75 10.94
CA ASN A 54 -5.55 -13.21 10.88
C ASN A 54 -6.71 -13.73 9.99
N THR A 55 -6.70 -13.31 8.71
CA THR A 55 -7.72 -13.70 7.72
C THR A 55 -7.06 -14.39 6.53
N THR A 56 -7.83 -15.20 5.80
CA THR A 56 -7.40 -15.79 4.54
C THR A 56 -8.49 -15.65 3.49
N GLY A 57 -8.09 -15.34 2.24
CA GLY A 57 -9.02 -15.29 1.10
C GLY A 57 -9.99 -14.11 1.10
N ALA A 58 -9.71 -13.05 1.86
CA ALA A 58 -10.58 -11.87 1.89
C ALA A 58 -10.63 -11.16 0.53
N GLN A 59 -11.81 -10.63 0.17
CA GLN A 59 -12.01 -9.81 -1.03
C GLN A 59 -12.48 -8.42 -0.60
N ILE A 60 -11.66 -7.41 -0.86
CA ILE A 60 -11.90 -6.01 -0.51
C ILE A 60 -12.03 -5.23 -1.80
N LEU A 61 -13.25 -4.92 -2.20
CA LEU A 61 -13.58 -4.51 -3.57
C LEU A 61 -14.36 -3.20 -3.61
N GLY A 62 -13.93 -2.23 -4.40
CA GLY A 62 -14.71 -1.03 -4.73
C GLY A 62 -15.08 -0.12 -3.56
N ASN A 63 -14.39 -0.21 -2.43
CA ASN A 63 -14.70 0.63 -1.27
C ASN A 63 -14.11 2.04 -1.43
N ASN A 64 -14.81 3.05 -0.92
CA ASN A 64 -14.34 4.42 -0.85
C ASN A 64 -14.08 4.79 0.62
N ILE A 65 -12.80 4.98 0.97
CA ILE A 65 -12.36 5.12 2.35
C ILE A 65 -11.62 6.45 2.52
N GLY A 66 -12.07 7.27 3.43
CA GLY A 66 -11.44 8.56 3.68
C GLY A 66 -11.55 9.03 5.13
N PHE A 67 -10.62 9.91 5.53
CA PHE A 67 -10.61 10.58 6.83
C PHE A 67 -10.54 9.65 8.05
N THR A 68 -10.19 8.39 7.87
CA THR A 68 -9.79 7.47 8.94
C THR A 68 -8.29 7.65 9.25
N ARG A 69 -7.74 6.88 10.19
CA ARG A 69 -6.29 6.88 10.43
C ARG A 69 -5.56 6.27 9.24
N ASP A 70 -5.78 4.99 8.98
CA ASP A 70 -5.33 4.29 7.81
C ASP A 70 -6.55 3.77 7.03
N GLY A 71 -6.46 3.67 5.72
CA GLY A 71 -7.57 3.21 4.89
C GLY A 71 -7.84 1.73 5.10
N ILE A 72 -6.93 0.90 4.62
CA ILE A 72 -6.97 -0.55 4.79
C ILE A 72 -5.73 -0.97 5.59
N TYR A 73 -5.95 -1.48 6.81
CA TYR A 73 -4.93 -2.06 7.67
C TYR A 73 -4.98 -3.58 7.54
N VAL A 74 -3.84 -4.22 7.29
CA VAL A 74 -3.76 -5.66 7.04
C VAL A 74 -2.60 -6.25 7.83
N ASP A 75 -2.88 -7.21 8.69
CA ASP A 75 -1.85 -7.92 9.44
C ASP A 75 -2.18 -9.43 9.50
N VAL A 76 -1.17 -10.26 9.32
CA VAL A 76 -1.28 -11.73 9.32
C VAL A 76 -2.42 -12.23 8.42
N SER A 77 -2.59 -11.63 7.23
CA SER A 77 -3.72 -11.93 6.35
C SER A 77 -3.22 -12.27 4.94
N HIS A 78 -3.63 -13.42 4.43
CA HIS A 78 -3.04 -14.03 3.25
C HIS A 78 -4.07 -14.32 2.16
N HIS A 79 -3.60 -14.44 0.90
CA HIS A 79 -4.43 -14.80 -0.26
C HIS A 79 -5.63 -13.87 -0.47
N ALA A 80 -5.49 -12.60 -0.08
CA ALA A 80 -6.52 -11.60 -0.22
C ALA A 80 -6.43 -10.86 -1.56
N VAL A 81 -7.55 -10.33 -2.01
CA VAL A 81 -7.67 -9.46 -3.18
C VAL A 81 -8.17 -8.09 -2.75
N PHE A 82 -7.38 -7.06 -3.04
CA PHE A 82 -7.70 -5.66 -2.85
C PHE A 82 -7.84 -5.02 -4.23
N ARG A 83 -9.06 -4.70 -4.65
CA ARG A 83 -9.32 -4.21 -6.01
C ARG A 83 -10.28 -3.06 -6.04
N ASP A 84 -10.01 -2.10 -6.93
CA ASP A 84 -10.89 -0.97 -7.24
C ASP A 84 -11.23 -0.07 -6.03
N ASN A 85 -10.42 -0.11 -4.95
CA ASN A 85 -10.66 0.70 -3.78
C ASN A 85 -10.08 2.11 -3.95
N LYS A 86 -10.76 3.10 -3.37
CA LYS A 86 -10.28 4.48 -3.25
C LYS A 86 -9.95 4.79 -1.80
N MET A 87 -8.72 5.28 -1.56
CA MET A 87 -8.21 5.56 -0.21
C MET A 87 -7.61 6.97 -0.18
N HIS A 88 -8.19 7.88 0.59
CA HIS A 88 -7.80 9.29 0.53
C HIS A 88 -7.89 10.03 1.88
N HIS A 89 -7.07 11.10 2.03
CA HIS A 89 -7.02 11.94 3.23
C HIS A 89 -6.72 11.14 4.51
N LEU A 90 -5.72 10.28 4.43
CA LEU A 90 -5.34 9.29 5.46
C LEU A 90 -3.88 9.48 5.86
N ARG A 91 -3.47 8.80 6.93
CA ARG A 91 -2.03 8.61 7.21
C ARG A 91 -1.41 7.67 6.18
N TYR A 92 -1.97 6.49 6.00
CA TYR A 92 -1.64 5.54 4.96
C TYR A 92 -2.90 5.11 4.21
N GLY A 93 -2.85 5.08 2.89
CA GLY A 93 -3.92 4.45 2.11
C GLY A 93 -4.03 2.98 2.46
N THR A 94 -2.94 2.24 2.40
CA THR A 94 -2.82 0.92 3.03
C THR A 94 -1.65 0.89 4.01
N HIS A 95 -1.87 0.23 5.15
CA HIS A 95 -0.87 -0.10 6.15
C HIS A 95 -0.84 -1.62 6.32
N TYR A 96 0.19 -2.27 5.79
CA TYR A 96 0.14 -3.66 5.45
C TYR A 96 1.40 -4.38 5.95
N MET A 97 1.23 -5.38 6.83
CA MET A 97 2.33 -6.10 7.46
C MET A 97 2.08 -7.62 7.52
N ASN A 98 3.16 -8.39 7.61
CA ASN A 98 3.15 -9.84 7.89
C ASN A 98 2.16 -10.66 7.05
N SER A 99 1.89 -10.23 5.83
CA SER A 99 0.81 -10.77 5.01
C SER A 99 1.34 -11.12 3.63
N HIS A 100 1.00 -12.30 3.11
CA HIS A 100 1.66 -12.86 1.94
C HIS A 100 0.67 -13.33 0.89
N TYR A 101 1.12 -13.43 -0.38
CA TYR A 101 0.34 -13.95 -1.51
C TYR A 101 -0.93 -13.13 -1.81
N ASN A 102 -0.85 -11.81 -1.69
CA ASN A 102 -2.00 -10.93 -1.92
C ASN A 102 -1.90 -10.17 -3.23
N LEU A 103 -3.05 -9.79 -3.76
CA LEU A 103 -3.19 -8.99 -4.98
C LEU A 103 -3.71 -7.60 -4.64
N TRP A 104 -2.97 -6.58 -5.06
CA TRP A 104 -3.35 -5.16 -5.05
C TRP A 104 -3.52 -4.68 -6.49
N GLU A 105 -4.74 -4.47 -6.94
CA GLU A 105 -5.03 -4.19 -8.34
C GLU A 105 -6.06 -3.07 -8.50
N ASN A 106 -5.77 -2.14 -9.43
CA ASN A 106 -6.66 -1.05 -9.81
C ASN A 106 -7.10 -0.14 -8.64
N ASN A 107 -6.34 -0.06 -7.56
CA ASN A 107 -6.68 0.82 -6.45
C ASN A 107 -6.17 2.23 -6.71
N GLU A 108 -6.85 3.22 -6.16
CA GLU A 108 -6.45 4.62 -6.18
C GLU A 108 -6.18 5.10 -4.75
N SER A 109 -4.95 5.57 -4.48
CA SER A 109 -4.52 6.03 -3.17
C SER A 109 -3.93 7.43 -3.25
N TYR A 110 -4.64 8.44 -2.72
CA TYR A 110 -4.32 9.81 -3.00
C TYR A 110 -4.56 10.79 -1.84
N LEU A 111 -3.80 11.88 -1.85
CA LEU A 111 -3.88 12.94 -0.82
C LEU A 111 -3.73 12.38 0.60
N ASN A 112 -2.90 11.35 0.75
CA ASN A 112 -2.52 10.77 2.02
C ASN A 112 -1.13 11.27 2.45
N ARG A 113 -0.69 10.89 3.64
CA ARG A 113 0.73 11.00 3.96
C ARG A 113 1.52 10.01 3.11
N SER A 114 1.12 8.74 3.06
CA SER A 114 1.67 7.75 2.13
C SER A 114 0.55 6.94 1.48
N GLY A 115 0.73 6.60 0.21
CA GLY A 115 -0.26 5.86 -0.57
C GLY A 115 -0.34 4.39 -0.16
N LEU A 116 0.42 3.52 -0.82
CA LEU A 116 0.48 2.09 -0.52
C LEU A 116 1.75 1.79 0.29
N ALA A 117 1.61 1.43 1.56
CA ALA A 117 2.71 1.06 2.43
C ALA A 117 2.73 -0.45 2.67
N LEU A 118 3.60 -1.16 1.93
CA LEU A 118 3.78 -2.61 1.99
C LEU A 118 5.03 -2.93 2.79
N MET A 119 4.86 -3.55 3.96
CA MET A 119 5.94 -3.76 4.91
C MET A 119 5.97 -5.21 5.41
N GLU A 120 7.18 -5.79 5.49
CA GLU A 120 7.43 -7.13 6.01
C GLU A 120 6.59 -8.21 5.30
N VAL A 121 6.61 -8.20 3.97
CA VAL A 121 5.73 -9.01 3.13
C VAL A 121 6.47 -9.74 2.02
N ARG A 122 5.85 -10.81 1.50
CA ARG A 122 6.38 -11.60 0.37
C ARG A 122 5.30 -11.98 -0.61
N ASN A 123 5.71 -12.27 -1.84
CA ASN A 123 4.84 -12.81 -2.89
C ASN A 123 3.61 -11.94 -3.14
N GLN A 124 3.84 -10.63 -3.23
CA GLN A 124 2.79 -9.67 -3.56
C GLN A 124 2.71 -9.46 -5.08
N THR A 125 1.51 -9.24 -5.57
CA THR A 125 1.28 -8.67 -6.90
C THR A 125 0.63 -7.31 -6.72
N VAL A 126 1.32 -6.25 -7.16
CA VAL A 126 0.88 -4.85 -7.04
C VAL A 126 0.83 -4.27 -8.43
N ARG A 127 -0.35 -4.18 -9.02
CA ARG A 127 -0.47 -3.77 -10.42
C ARG A 127 -1.63 -2.84 -10.71
N ASN A 128 -1.44 -2.01 -11.73
CA ASN A 128 -2.45 -1.09 -12.23
C ASN A 128 -3.00 -0.13 -11.17
N ASN A 129 -2.26 0.12 -10.09
CA ASN A 129 -2.69 1.06 -9.07
C ASN A 129 -2.25 2.48 -9.42
N ILE A 130 -2.98 3.46 -8.92
CA ILE A 130 -2.65 4.88 -9.04
C ILE A 130 -2.39 5.44 -7.63
N ALA A 131 -1.18 5.96 -7.41
CA ALA A 131 -0.79 6.60 -6.15
C ALA A 131 -0.35 8.05 -6.43
N TRP A 132 -1.15 9.04 -6.02
CA TRP A 132 -0.86 10.42 -6.37
C TRP A 132 -1.13 11.42 -5.25
N GLY A 133 -0.38 12.52 -5.28
CA GLY A 133 -0.59 13.64 -4.36
C GLY A 133 -0.32 13.29 -2.89
N ASN A 134 0.42 12.21 -2.62
CA ASN A 134 0.76 11.85 -1.25
C ASN A 134 1.99 12.65 -0.78
N THR A 135 1.93 13.18 0.44
CA THR A 135 2.95 14.12 0.92
C THR A 135 4.31 13.47 1.15
N ASP A 136 4.37 12.17 1.44
CA ASP A 136 5.61 11.44 1.68
C ASP A 136 5.90 10.41 0.58
N HIS A 137 5.16 9.31 0.50
CA HIS A 137 5.42 8.23 -0.47
C HIS A 137 4.18 7.89 -1.30
N GLY A 138 4.36 7.63 -2.60
CA GLY A 138 3.33 7.00 -3.43
C GLY A 138 3.19 5.52 -3.10
N ILE A 139 4.23 4.74 -3.37
CA ILE A 139 4.33 3.32 -3.01
C ILE A 139 5.58 3.10 -2.17
N MET A 140 5.41 2.61 -0.95
CA MET A 140 6.49 2.26 -0.04
C MET A 140 6.64 0.74 0.02
N LEU A 141 7.84 0.28 -0.31
CA LEU A 141 8.26 -1.13 -0.29
C LEU A 141 9.33 -1.29 0.79
N ARG A 142 8.93 -1.76 1.97
CA ARG A 142 9.84 -1.94 3.09
C ARG A 142 9.89 -3.40 3.50
N THR A 143 11.09 -3.99 3.51
CA THR A 143 11.29 -5.42 3.84
C THR A 143 10.34 -6.32 3.03
N ILE A 144 10.25 -6.04 1.71
CA ILE A 144 9.42 -6.79 0.76
C ILE A 144 10.30 -7.71 -0.08
N GLN A 145 9.83 -8.94 -0.31
CA GLN A 145 10.57 -9.94 -1.07
C GLN A 145 9.68 -10.66 -2.08
N ASP A 146 10.29 -11.20 -3.14
CA ASP A 146 9.68 -12.11 -4.12
C ASP A 146 8.37 -11.56 -4.72
N SER A 147 8.29 -10.25 -4.95
CA SER A 147 7.06 -9.57 -5.33
C SER A 147 7.16 -8.91 -6.70
N VAL A 148 6.01 -8.71 -7.35
CA VAL A 148 5.90 -8.05 -8.65
C VAL A 148 5.13 -6.75 -8.51
N ILE A 149 5.77 -5.64 -8.89
CA ILE A 149 5.20 -4.29 -8.84
C ILE A 149 5.21 -3.75 -10.27
N GLU A 150 4.05 -3.73 -10.92
CA GLU A 150 3.99 -3.45 -12.35
C GLU A 150 2.80 -2.59 -12.80
N ASN A 151 2.99 -1.84 -13.88
CA ASN A 151 1.96 -1.04 -14.52
C ASN A 151 1.27 -0.04 -13.57
N ASN A 152 1.93 0.41 -12.51
CA ASN A 152 1.37 1.40 -11.62
C ASN A 152 1.70 2.83 -12.10
N VAL A 153 0.82 3.76 -11.82
CA VAL A 153 1.04 5.20 -12.02
C VAL A 153 1.31 5.86 -10.66
N VAL A 154 2.48 6.48 -10.53
CA VAL A 154 2.92 7.07 -9.27
C VAL A 154 3.32 8.52 -9.52
N SER A 155 2.48 9.47 -9.10
CA SER A 155 2.66 10.87 -9.51
C SER A 155 2.43 11.89 -8.39
N HIS A 156 3.12 13.04 -8.49
CA HIS A 156 2.93 14.16 -7.57
C HIS A 156 3.13 13.80 -6.09
N ASN A 157 4.03 12.86 -5.78
CA ASN A 157 4.34 12.45 -4.41
C ASN A 157 5.67 13.07 -3.94
N GLY A 158 5.89 13.08 -2.63
CA GLY A 158 7.21 13.41 -2.08
C GLY A 158 8.28 12.44 -2.59
N LYS A 159 8.00 11.15 -2.57
CA LYS A 159 8.76 10.10 -3.25
C LYS A 159 7.76 9.21 -3.99
N GLY A 160 8.00 8.96 -5.27
CA GLY A 160 7.19 8.01 -6.04
C GLY A 160 7.28 6.62 -5.43
N PHE A 161 8.44 5.98 -5.58
CA PHE A 161 8.78 4.75 -4.87
C PHE A 161 9.74 5.04 -3.71
N PHE A 162 9.49 4.42 -2.56
CA PHE A 162 10.46 4.30 -1.48
C PHE A 162 10.76 2.83 -1.25
N ILE A 163 12.02 2.42 -1.48
CA ILE A 163 12.45 1.03 -1.48
C ILE A 163 13.51 0.88 -0.40
N TYR A 164 13.19 0.13 0.66
CA TYR A 164 14.04 -0.05 1.82
C TYR A 164 14.09 -1.52 2.24
N ASP A 165 15.27 -2.09 2.36
CA ASP A 165 15.48 -3.48 2.76
C ASP A 165 14.60 -4.46 1.94
N ALA A 166 14.61 -4.26 0.61
CA ALA A 166 13.76 -4.98 -0.34
C ALA A 166 14.59 -5.84 -1.27
N GLU A 167 14.21 -7.10 -1.44
CA GLU A 167 15.02 -8.07 -2.15
C GLU A 167 14.20 -8.93 -3.12
N TYR A 168 14.83 -9.33 -4.23
CA TYR A 168 14.27 -10.27 -5.20
C TYR A 168 12.93 -9.83 -5.81
N ASN A 169 12.65 -8.53 -5.85
CA ASN A 169 11.42 -8.03 -6.44
C ASN A 169 11.60 -7.69 -7.92
N THR A 170 10.51 -7.74 -8.67
CA THR A 170 10.44 -7.23 -10.03
C THR A 170 9.60 -5.95 -10.05
N ILE A 171 10.20 -4.83 -10.41
CA ILE A 171 9.57 -3.51 -10.52
C ILE A 171 9.62 -3.12 -11.98
N ARG A 172 8.48 -3.18 -12.69
CA ARG A 172 8.50 -3.00 -14.14
C ARG A 172 7.30 -2.25 -14.69
N ASN A 173 7.51 -1.58 -15.83
CA ASN A 173 6.47 -0.91 -16.60
C ASN A 173 5.64 0.08 -15.77
N ASN A 174 6.23 0.70 -14.73
CA ASN A 174 5.54 1.71 -13.96
C ASN A 174 5.81 3.10 -14.55
N LEU A 175 4.80 3.97 -14.51
CA LEU A 175 4.95 5.38 -14.82
C LEU A 175 5.17 6.17 -13.52
N VAL A 176 6.34 6.78 -13.38
CA VAL A 176 6.78 7.54 -12.20
C VAL A 176 7.03 8.98 -12.63
N ILE A 177 6.04 9.85 -12.41
CA ILE A 177 6.02 11.18 -13.02
C ILE A 177 5.74 12.29 -12.00
N ASP A 178 6.39 13.46 -12.17
CA ASP A 178 6.14 14.67 -11.37
C ASP A 178 6.30 14.47 -9.85
N ASN A 179 7.16 13.56 -9.40
CA ASN A 179 7.46 13.42 -7.99
C ASN A 179 8.67 14.30 -7.59
N ARG A 180 8.81 14.62 -6.31
CA ARG A 180 10.05 15.26 -5.84
C ARG A 180 11.24 14.31 -6.00
N VAL A 181 11.09 13.03 -5.65
CA VAL A 181 12.03 11.96 -5.95
C VAL A 181 11.27 10.82 -6.62
N GLY A 182 11.65 10.41 -7.82
CA GLY A 182 10.98 9.34 -8.54
C GLY A 182 11.09 8.00 -7.80
N ALA A 183 12.30 7.51 -7.59
CA ALA A 183 12.56 6.34 -6.76
C ALA A 183 13.68 6.61 -5.76
N HIS A 184 13.44 6.29 -4.50
CA HIS A 184 14.43 6.36 -3.43
C HIS A 184 14.77 4.94 -2.95
N LEU A 185 15.94 4.45 -3.34
CA LEU A 185 16.46 3.16 -2.90
C LEU A 185 17.37 3.39 -1.69
N TRP A 186 17.06 2.73 -0.59
CA TRP A 186 17.82 2.86 0.64
C TRP A 186 18.18 1.47 1.18
N ALA A 187 19.26 1.42 1.91
CA ALA A 187 19.88 0.31 2.63
C ALA A 187 19.28 -1.10 2.45
N GLY A 188 20.09 -2.11 2.23
CA GLY A 188 19.66 -3.51 2.14
C GLY A 188 18.83 -3.89 0.91
N SER A 189 18.61 -2.95 -0.02
CA SER A 189 17.82 -3.21 -1.23
C SER A 189 18.71 -3.77 -2.34
N TYR A 190 18.69 -5.08 -2.52
CA TYR A 190 19.52 -5.74 -3.52
C TYR A 190 18.76 -6.85 -4.27
N ARG A 191 19.35 -7.29 -5.38
CA ARG A 191 18.76 -8.34 -6.25
C ARG A 191 17.35 -8.05 -6.74
N ASN A 192 16.98 -6.76 -6.80
CA ASN A 192 15.73 -6.35 -7.43
C ASN A 192 15.95 -6.15 -8.94
N LYS A 193 15.00 -6.60 -9.73
CA LYS A 193 14.95 -6.30 -11.17
C LYS A 193 14.10 -5.06 -11.39
N VAL A 194 14.72 -3.99 -11.88
CA VAL A 194 14.03 -2.73 -12.24
C VAL A 194 14.13 -2.57 -13.76
N ASP A 195 13.01 -2.66 -14.48
CA ASP A 195 13.01 -2.80 -15.92
C ASP A 195 11.79 -2.12 -16.57
N GLY A 196 12.00 -1.40 -17.67
CA GLY A 196 10.91 -0.80 -18.46
C GLY A 196 10.06 0.24 -17.74
N ASN A 197 10.57 0.87 -16.67
CA ASN A 197 9.84 1.93 -15.99
C ASN A 197 10.14 3.30 -16.62
N ASP A 198 9.12 4.13 -16.73
CA ASP A 198 9.25 5.50 -17.20
C ASP A 198 9.36 6.46 -16.01
N PHE A 199 10.51 7.12 -15.87
CA PHE A 199 10.76 8.18 -14.91
C PHE A 199 10.74 9.52 -15.63
N ILE A 200 9.66 10.29 -15.47
CA ILE A 200 9.42 11.52 -16.24
C ILE A 200 9.24 12.70 -15.29
N ASP A 201 9.89 13.82 -15.58
CA ASP A 201 9.71 15.11 -14.91
C ASP A 201 9.77 15.08 -13.36
N ASN A 202 10.44 14.09 -12.77
CA ASN A 202 10.72 14.13 -11.34
C ASN A 202 11.87 15.10 -11.06
N GLN A 203 11.88 15.80 -9.94
CA GLN A 203 12.97 16.72 -9.59
C GLN A 203 14.30 15.95 -9.42
N GLU A 204 14.22 14.72 -8.92
CA GLU A 204 15.30 13.76 -8.90
C GLU A 204 14.75 12.40 -9.37
N GLN A 205 15.30 11.83 -10.44
CA GLN A 205 14.73 10.59 -11.01
C GLN A 205 14.93 9.40 -10.08
N VAL A 206 16.16 9.18 -9.63
CA VAL A 206 16.51 8.07 -8.73
C VAL A 206 17.52 8.53 -7.69
N ARG A 207 17.25 8.27 -6.44
CA ARG A 207 18.15 8.47 -5.32
C ARG A 207 18.56 7.13 -4.73
N TYR A 208 19.86 6.92 -4.60
CA TYR A 208 20.41 5.74 -3.94
C TYR A 208 21.21 6.15 -2.69
N VAL A 209 20.92 5.52 -1.56
CA VAL A 209 21.65 5.73 -0.30
C VAL A 209 22.12 4.37 0.22
N ALA A 210 23.44 4.15 0.20
CA ALA A 210 24.05 2.95 0.76
C ALA A 210 23.94 2.93 2.29
N ALA A 211 23.80 1.75 2.87
CA ALA A 211 23.96 1.57 4.31
C ALA A 211 25.42 1.88 4.70
N ARG A 212 25.64 2.65 5.75
CA ARG A 212 26.98 3.09 6.19
C ARG A 212 27.89 1.95 6.60
N ASP A 213 27.33 0.82 7.03
CA ASP A 213 28.05 -0.29 7.67
C ASP A 213 28.10 -1.58 6.85
N GLN A 214 27.76 -1.55 5.54
CA GLN A 214 27.92 -2.73 4.69
C GLN A 214 29.40 -2.92 4.29
N PRO A 215 29.98 -4.12 4.48
CA PRO A 215 31.31 -4.45 3.97
C PRO A 215 31.41 -4.19 2.47
N TRP A 216 32.55 -3.69 2.00
CA TRP A 216 32.80 -3.36 0.59
C TRP A 216 32.51 -4.50 -0.40
N GLY A 217 32.53 -5.75 0.04
CA GLY A 217 32.33 -6.93 -0.79
C GLY A 217 30.85 -7.28 -1.05
N GLU A 218 29.89 -6.66 -0.36
CA GLU A 218 28.44 -6.96 -0.50
C GLU A 218 27.67 -5.90 -1.31
N ARG A 219 28.40 -4.99 -1.96
CA ARG A 219 27.82 -3.86 -2.71
C ARG A 219 27.65 -4.09 -4.20
N ALA A 220 27.79 -5.31 -4.68
CA ALA A 220 27.66 -5.66 -6.09
C ALA A 220 26.35 -6.36 -6.42
#